data_4d170c2764b77bb670fdf2f3ff175475
#
_entry.id   4d170c2764b77bb670fdf2f3ff175475
#
_cell.length_a   1.000
_cell.length_b   1.000
_cell.length_c   1.000
_cell.angle_alpha   90.00
_cell.angle_beta   90.00
_cell.angle_gamma   90.00
#
_symmetry.space_group_name_H-M   'P 1'
#
loop_
_entity.id
_entity.type
_entity.pdbx_description
1 polymer ?
#
loop_
_entity_poly.entity_id
_entity_poly.type
_entity_poly.pdbx_seq_one_letter_code
_entity_poly.pdbx_strand_id
1 'polypeptide(L)'
;MRESSPPSTVRAINIQTGFAGVGFDLVTPQGTFQIHSPLLGEFNVANILAAATAALGHGIPMEAVREGIEKCPSVPGRFERVDVGQPFLIVVDYSHTDDAIRNAIRAARALNPARVITVFGCGGDRDRSKRPLMGVAAAEGSDYVVLTSDNPRSEDPIDIMNDALVGLRRFDTPLTVEPDRNKAIHKAIGMARPGDIVILAGKGHEDYQIIGKTKFPFDDRVVARRALAALGYEKHEKAVTA
;
A
#
# COMPACT_ATOMS: atom_id res chain seq x y z
N MET A 1 8.62 -48.83 -14.62
CA MET A 1 7.93 -47.61 -15.08
C MET A 1 7.61 -46.79 -13.86
N ARG A 2 8.26 -45.66 -13.68
CA ARG A 2 7.83 -44.69 -12.60
C ARG A 2 6.63 -43.95 -13.12
N GLU A 3 5.49 -44.17 -12.48
CA GLU A 3 4.32 -43.31 -12.70
C GLU A 3 4.74 -41.85 -12.42
N SER A 4 4.67 -41.03 -13.46
CA SER A 4 4.82 -39.59 -13.28
C SER A 4 3.61 -39.12 -12.47
N SER A 5 3.84 -38.83 -11.19
CA SER A 5 2.84 -38.13 -10.40
C SER A 5 2.37 -36.89 -11.17
N PRO A 6 1.04 -36.66 -11.30
CA PRO A 6 0.56 -35.46 -11.98
C PRO A 6 1.16 -34.24 -11.28
N PRO A 7 1.48 -33.17 -12.02
CA PRO A 7 2.01 -31.96 -11.41
C PRO A 7 0.96 -31.43 -10.42
N SER A 8 1.25 -31.57 -9.13
CA SER A 8 0.45 -31.01 -8.03
C SER A 8 0.66 -29.50 -8.03
N THR A 9 0.12 -28.79 -9.01
CA THR A 9 0.32 -27.35 -9.14
C THR A 9 -0.96 -26.63 -8.77
N VAL A 10 -0.92 -26.00 -7.60
CA VAL A 10 -1.86 -24.92 -7.26
C VAL A 10 -1.38 -23.69 -8.02
N ARG A 11 -2.23 -23.13 -8.88
CA ARG A 11 -1.89 -21.96 -9.71
C ARG A 11 -3.09 -21.05 -9.91
N ALA A 12 -2.82 -19.77 -10.17
CA ALA A 12 -3.82 -18.79 -10.58
C ALA A 12 -3.80 -18.62 -12.10
N ILE A 13 -4.96 -18.53 -12.70
CA ILE A 13 -5.17 -18.15 -14.11
C ILE A 13 -6.28 -17.08 -14.18
N ASN A 14 -6.40 -16.39 -15.32
CA ASN A 14 -7.42 -15.34 -15.53
C ASN A 14 -7.37 -14.23 -14.45
N ILE A 15 -6.16 -13.83 -14.07
CA ILE A 15 -5.94 -12.84 -13.01
C ILE A 15 -6.48 -11.48 -13.47
N GLN A 16 -7.31 -10.87 -12.62
CA GLN A 16 -7.83 -9.52 -12.77
C GLN A 16 -7.49 -8.70 -11.53
N THR A 17 -7.01 -7.49 -11.74
CA THR A 17 -6.66 -6.57 -10.65
C THR A 17 -7.38 -5.24 -10.86
N GLY A 18 -7.76 -4.61 -9.76
CA GLY A 18 -8.45 -3.32 -9.82
C GLY A 18 -8.59 -2.68 -8.44
N PHE A 19 -9.30 -1.56 -8.38
CA PHE A 19 -9.55 -0.85 -7.12
C PHE A 19 -10.40 -1.66 -6.14
N ALA A 20 -11.16 -2.65 -6.62
CA ALA A 20 -11.97 -3.53 -5.77
C ALA A 20 -11.16 -4.65 -5.09
N GLY A 21 -9.99 -4.98 -5.62
CA GLY A 21 -9.16 -6.08 -5.17
C GLY A 21 -8.62 -6.92 -6.31
N VAL A 22 -8.38 -8.22 -6.06
CA VAL A 22 -7.95 -9.18 -7.06
C VAL A 22 -8.99 -10.29 -7.25
N GLY A 23 -9.20 -10.72 -8.52
CA GLY A 23 -10.00 -11.87 -8.88
C GLY A 23 -9.19 -12.81 -9.75
N PHE A 24 -9.35 -14.13 -9.59
CA PHE A 24 -8.68 -15.13 -10.41
C PHE A 24 -9.32 -16.51 -10.27
N ASP A 25 -9.02 -17.40 -11.19
CA ASP A 25 -9.36 -18.80 -11.06
C ASP A 25 -8.21 -19.56 -10.40
N LEU A 26 -8.48 -20.16 -9.23
CA LEU A 26 -7.57 -21.03 -8.50
C LEU A 26 -7.69 -22.45 -9.04
N VAL A 27 -6.68 -22.92 -9.75
CA VAL A 27 -6.59 -24.31 -10.24
C VAL A 27 -5.88 -25.15 -9.20
N THR A 28 -6.51 -26.24 -8.78
CA THR A 28 -5.98 -27.21 -7.81
C THR A 28 -6.17 -28.63 -8.34
N PRO A 29 -5.57 -29.66 -7.75
CA PRO A 29 -5.86 -31.06 -8.07
C PRO A 29 -7.32 -31.47 -7.88
N GLN A 30 -8.10 -30.71 -7.08
CA GLN A 30 -9.50 -30.97 -6.78
C GLN A 30 -10.46 -30.25 -7.74
N GLY A 31 -9.97 -29.35 -8.59
CA GLY A 31 -10.77 -28.56 -9.53
C GLY A 31 -10.32 -27.10 -9.64
N THR A 32 -11.13 -26.34 -10.37
CA THR A 32 -10.93 -24.88 -10.56
C THR A 32 -12.01 -24.12 -9.79
N PHE A 33 -11.58 -23.14 -9.01
CA PHE A 33 -12.44 -22.34 -8.13
C PHE A 33 -12.23 -20.86 -8.38
N GLN A 34 -13.32 -20.12 -8.56
CA GLN A 34 -13.25 -18.67 -8.68
C GLN A 34 -12.98 -18.04 -7.30
N ILE A 35 -11.97 -17.18 -7.24
CA ILE A 35 -11.52 -16.49 -6.02
C ILE A 35 -11.66 -14.99 -6.23
N HIS A 36 -12.22 -14.33 -5.21
CA HIS A 36 -12.23 -12.89 -5.07
C HIS A 36 -11.57 -12.51 -3.74
N SER A 37 -10.70 -11.52 -3.76
CA SER A 37 -10.06 -11.03 -2.55
C SER A 37 -10.07 -9.50 -2.54
N PRO A 38 -10.37 -8.85 -1.41
CA PRO A 38 -10.26 -7.40 -1.27
C PRO A 38 -8.81 -6.89 -1.23
N LEU A 39 -7.83 -7.79 -1.16
CA LEU A 39 -6.41 -7.44 -1.18
C LEU A 39 -6.03 -6.82 -2.53
N LEU A 40 -5.26 -5.73 -2.48
CA LEU A 40 -4.85 -4.98 -3.67
C LEU A 40 -3.50 -5.46 -4.20
N GLY A 41 -3.35 -5.43 -5.53
CA GLY A 41 -2.09 -5.71 -6.23
C GLY A 41 -1.85 -7.19 -6.54
N GLU A 42 -1.27 -7.43 -7.71
CA GLU A 42 -1.04 -8.78 -8.24
C GLU A 42 -0.12 -9.63 -7.35
N PHE A 43 0.82 -9.00 -6.62
CA PHE A 43 1.69 -9.71 -5.67
C PHE A 43 0.90 -10.46 -4.57
N ASN A 44 -0.32 -10.01 -4.24
CA ASN A 44 -1.18 -10.72 -3.30
C ASN A 44 -1.76 -12.01 -3.88
N VAL A 45 -1.83 -12.17 -5.19
CA VAL A 45 -2.19 -13.47 -5.80
C VAL A 45 -1.17 -14.53 -5.41
N ALA A 46 0.12 -14.23 -5.45
CA ALA A 46 1.17 -15.15 -5.01
C ALA A 46 1.07 -15.47 -3.50
N ASN A 47 0.78 -14.46 -2.66
CA ASN A 47 0.57 -14.66 -1.24
C ASN A 47 -0.66 -15.54 -0.95
N ILE A 48 -1.76 -15.32 -1.67
CA ILE A 48 -2.98 -16.12 -1.57
C ILE A 48 -2.72 -17.56 -2.03
N LEU A 49 -1.99 -17.76 -3.15
CA LEU A 49 -1.61 -19.08 -3.62
C LEU A 49 -0.79 -19.85 -2.57
N ALA A 50 0.18 -19.20 -1.94
CA ALA A 50 0.98 -19.81 -0.89
C ALA A 50 0.12 -20.23 0.32
N ALA A 51 -0.76 -19.34 0.79
CA ALA A 51 -1.66 -19.62 1.90
C ALA A 51 -2.67 -20.73 1.57
N ALA A 52 -3.29 -20.68 0.38
CA ALA A 52 -4.22 -21.69 -0.09
C ALA A 52 -3.53 -23.07 -0.23
N THR A 53 -2.33 -23.10 -0.81
CA THR A 53 -1.57 -24.34 -0.95
C THR A 53 -1.27 -24.97 0.40
N ALA A 54 -0.82 -24.17 1.37
CA ALA A 54 -0.55 -24.67 2.72
C ALA A 54 -1.83 -25.19 3.39
N ALA A 55 -2.94 -24.43 3.32
CA ALA A 55 -4.20 -24.82 3.91
C ALA A 55 -4.75 -26.14 3.32
N LEU A 56 -4.77 -26.24 1.99
CA LEU A 56 -5.20 -27.45 1.29
C LEU A 56 -4.30 -28.65 1.60
N GLY A 57 -2.97 -28.44 1.72
CA GLY A 57 -2.01 -29.44 2.12
C GLY A 57 -2.23 -29.98 3.54
N HIS A 58 -2.85 -29.17 4.42
CA HIS A 58 -3.29 -29.56 5.74
C HIS A 58 -4.73 -30.14 5.79
N GLY A 59 -5.36 -30.36 4.63
CA GLY A 59 -6.70 -30.94 4.54
C GLY A 59 -7.84 -29.98 4.85
N ILE A 60 -7.61 -28.68 4.86
CA ILE A 60 -8.68 -27.68 5.04
C ILE A 60 -9.57 -27.71 3.78
N PRO A 61 -10.90 -27.79 3.92
CA PRO A 61 -11.81 -27.81 2.80
C PRO A 61 -11.71 -26.53 1.94
N MET A 62 -11.87 -26.67 0.61
CA MET A 62 -11.72 -25.54 -0.33
C MET A 62 -12.69 -24.38 -0.03
N GLU A 63 -13.91 -24.70 0.39
CA GLU A 63 -14.91 -23.68 0.79
C GLU A 63 -14.42 -22.81 1.94
N ALA A 64 -13.79 -23.41 2.96
CA ALA A 64 -13.23 -22.66 4.09
C ALA A 64 -12.00 -21.82 3.67
N VAL A 65 -11.18 -22.34 2.74
CA VAL A 65 -10.06 -21.60 2.16
C VAL A 65 -10.57 -20.38 1.38
N ARG A 66 -11.58 -20.57 0.52
CA ARG A 66 -12.21 -19.48 -0.24
C ARG A 66 -12.80 -18.42 0.67
N GLU A 67 -13.60 -18.83 1.64
CA GLU A 67 -14.22 -17.92 2.61
C GLU A 67 -13.17 -17.12 3.40
N GLY A 68 -12.07 -17.77 3.82
CA GLY A 68 -10.95 -17.11 4.51
C GLY A 68 -10.26 -16.05 3.63
N ILE A 69 -10.08 -16.33 2.33
CA ILE A 69 -9.51 -15.38 1.37
C ILE A 69 -10.45 -14.18 1.16
N GLU A 70 -11.73 -14.44 0.92
CA GLU A 70 -12.75 -13.40 0.67
C GLU A 70 -12.97 -12.48 1.88
N LYS A 71 -12.86 -13.03 3.09
CA LYS A 71 -13.04 -12.30 4.35
C LYS A 71 -11.76 -11.63 4.87
N CYS A 72 -10.59 -11.86 4.24
CA CYS A 72 -9.35 -11.20 4.64
C CYS A 72 -9.32 -9.74 4.15
N PRO A 73 -9.59 -8.74 5.01
CA PRO A 73 -9.85 -7.38 4.55
C PRO A 73 -8.59 -6.66 4.11
N SER A 74 -7.49 -6.87 4.79
CA SER A 74 -6.18 -6.27 4.53
C SER A 74 -5.09 -6.92 5.37
N VAL A 75 -3.85 -6.69 4.99
CA VAL A 75 -2.68 -6.91 5.85
C VAL A 75 -2.24 -5.55 6.36
N PRO A 76 -2.25 -5.28 7.67
CA PRO A 76 -1.93 -3.96 8.21
C PRO A 76 -0.61 -3.40 7.67
N GLY A 77 -0.67 -2.22 7.08
CA GLY A 77 0.48 -1.51 6.52
C GLY A 77 1.16 -2.16 5.31
N ARG A 78 0.49 -3.07 4.61
CA ARG A 78 0.97 -3.71 3.37
C ARG A 78 0.01 -3.44 2.24
N PHE A 79 0.23 -2.33 1.54
CA PHE A 79 -0.66 -1.81 0.50
C PHE A 79 -2.12 -1.78 0.97
N GLU A 80 -2.27 -1.39 2.24
CA GLU A 80 -3.53 -1.42 2.98
C GLU A 80 -4.45 -0.30 2.51
N ARG A 81 -5.67 -0.65 2.07
CA ARG A 81 -6.67 0.32 1.65
C ARG A 81 -7.23 1.10 2.83
N VAL A 82 -7.33 2.43 2.66
CA VAL A 82 -8.18 3.30 3.49
C VAL A 82 -9.36 3.75 2.66
N ASP A 83 -10.55 3.26 3.02
CA ASP A 83 -11.78 3.47 2.26
C ASP A 83 -12.93 3.91 3.17
N VAL A 84 -13.55 5.03 2.83
CA VAL A 84 -14.77 5.56 3.44
C VAL A 84 -15.80 5.97 2.37
N GLY A 85 -15.63 5.51 1.12
CA GLY A 85 -16.52 5.77 0.00
C GLY A 85 -16.05 6.89 -0.94
N GLN A 86 -14.82 7.37 -0.81
CA GLN A 86 -14.23 8.35 -1.73
C GLN A 86 -13.98 7.73 -3.13
N PRO A 87 -14.00 8.55 -4.22
CA PRO A 87 -13.86 8.06 -5.60
C PRO A 87 -12.40 7.88 -6.06
N PHE A 88 -11.46 7.81 -5.15
CA PHE A 88 -10.03 7.56 -5.37
C PHE A 88 -9.51 6.56 -4.34
N LEU A 89 -8.37 5.94 -4.64
CA LEU A 89 -7.77 4.96 -3.74
C LEU A 89 -6.74 5.63 -2.82
N ILE A 90 -6.76 5.27 -1.54
CA ILE A 90 -5.67 5.57 -0.61
C ILE A 90 -5.10 4.24 -0.14
N VAL A 91 -3.77 4.09 -0.22
CA VAL A 91 -3.06 2.93 0.29
C VAL A 91 -1.98 3.35 1.28
N VAL A 92 -1.87 2.59 2.36
CA VAL A 92 -0.81 2.74 3.38
C VAL A 92 0.15 1.56 3.24
N ASP A 93 1.44 1.86 3.09
CA ASP A 93 2.46 0.83 2.86
C ASP A 93 3.74 1.06 3.66
N TYR A 94 4.40 -0.03 4.04
CA TYR A 94 5.66 -0.01 4.80
C TYR A 94 6.89 0.21 3.91
N SER A 95 6.74 0.84 2.76
CA SER A 95 7.80 1.13 1.79
C SER A 95 8.73 2.22 2.31
N HIS A 96 9.82 1.82 2.97
CA HIS A 96 10.82 2.69 3.58
C HIS A 96 12.23 2.52 2.98
N THR A 97 12.32 1.93 1.81
CA THR A 97 13.52 1.82 0.96
C THR A 97 13.18 2.25 -0.46
N ASP A 98 14.18 2.61 -1.26
CA ASP A 98 14.00 2.99 -2.66
C ASP A 98 13.35 1.88 -3.49
N ASP A 99 13.79 0.63 -3.33
CA ASP A 99 13.20 -0.52 -4.02
C ASP A 99 11.74 -0.76 -3.59
N ALA A 100 11.44 -0.66 -2.28
CA ALA A 100 10.08 -0.81 -1.79
C ALA A 100 9.15 0.29 -2.32
N ILE A 101 9.60 1.55 -2.39
CA ILE A 101 8.84 2.66 -2.98
C ILE A 101 8.57 2.39 -4.47
N ARG A 102 9.57 1.95 -5.25
CA ARG A 102 9.36 1.58 -6.66
C ARG A 102 8.32 0.47 -6.81
N ASN A 103 8.39 -0.54 -5.97
CA ASN A 103 7.47 -1.68 -6.00
C ASN A 103 6.04 -1.25 -5.63
N ALA A 104 5.85 -0.40 -4.61
CA ALA A 104 4.55 0.13 -4.25
C ALA A 104 3.95 1.00 -5.37
N ILE A 105 4.75 1.87 -5.99
CA ILE A 105 4.31 2.70 -7.12
C ILE A 105 3.99 1.82 -8.34
N ARG A 106 4.81 0.82 -8.64
CA ARG A 106 4.54 -0.13 -9.74
C ARG A 106 3.23 -0.89 -9.51
N ALA A 107 2.98 -1.35 -8.27
CA ALA A 107 1.72 -2.00 -7.92
C ALA A 107 0.52 -1.06 -8.08
N ALA A 108 0.66 0.22 -7.70
CA ALA A 108 -0.36 1.23 -7.93
C ALA A 108 -0.61 1.47 -9.43
N ARG A 109 0.44 1.60 -10.24
CA ARG A 109 0.33 1.79 -11.69
C ARG A 109 -0.35 0.62 -12.40
N ALA A 110 -0.14 -0.61 -11.92
CA ALA A 110 -0.80 -1.80 -12.46
C ALA A 110 -2.33 -1.79 -12.27
N LEU A 111 -2.86 -0.94 -11.37
CA LEU A 111 -4.30 -0.73 -11.20
C LEU A 111 -4.88 0.29 -12.19
N ASN A 112 -4.08 0.81 -13.14
CA ASN A 112 -4.45 1.81 -14.14
C ASN A 112 -5.09 3.09 -13.56
N PRO A 113 -4.45 3.76 -12.59
CA PRO A 113 -4.97 4.99 -12.02
C PRO A 113 -4.88 6.16 -13.01
N ALA A 114 -5.70 7.20 -12.77
CA ALA A 114 -5.57 8.47 -13.48
C ALA A 114 -4.23 9.15 -13.11
N ARG A 115 -3.87 9.18 -11.82
CA ARG A 115 -2.58 9.67 -11.31
C ARG A 115 -2.14 8.86 -10.09
N VAL A 116 -0.82 8.82 -9.86
CA VAL A 116 -0.22 8.33 -8.62
C VAL A 116 0.39 9.51 -7.85
N ILE A 117 -0.10 9.73 -6.64
CA ILE A 117 0.39 10.74 -5.69
C ILE A 117 1.11 10.00 -4.56
N THR A 118 2.42 10.22 -4.39
CA THR A 118 3.20 9.52 -3.37
C THR A 118 3.59 10.46 -2.24
N VAL A 119 3.17 10.12 -1.01
CA VAL A 119 3.61 10.76 0.23
C VAL A 119 4.69 9.87 0.84
N PHE A 120 5.90 10.40 1.06
CA PHE A 120 6.96 9.63 1.71
C PHE A 120 7.86 10.50 2.55
N GLY A 121 8.57 9.88 3.48
CA GLY A 121 9.63 10.47 4.28
C GLY A 121 10.75 9.48 4.49
N CYS A 122 11.89 9.97 4.93
CA CYS A 122 13.05 9.15 5.28
C CYS A 122 13.25 9.13 6.80
N GLY A 123 13.71 7.99 7.33
CA GLY A 123 14.06 7.87 8.74
C GLY A 123 15.38 8.56 9.07
N GLY A 124 15.44 9.23 10.22
CA GLY A 124 16.67 9.68 10.83
C GLY A 124 17.44 8.53 11.50
N ASP A 125 18.72 8.73 11.80
CA ASP A 125 19.65 7.74 12.36
C ASP A 125 19.68 6.45 11.51
N ARG A 126 19.67 6.63 10.18
CA ARG A 126 19.70 5.59 9.15
C ARG A 126 20.72 5.98 8.07
N ASP A 127 20.95 5.06 7.15
CA ASP A 127 21.86 5.26 6.02
C ASP A 127 21.40 6.43 5.14
N ARG A 128 22.12 7.56 5.25
CA ARG A 128 21.84 8.79 4.53
C ARG A 128 21.99 8.64 3.02
N SER A 129 22.85 7.73 2.55
CA SER A 129 23.07 7.51 1.11
C SER A 129 21.82 6.98 0.38
N LYS A 130 20.88 6.37 1.11
CA LYS A 130 19.60 5.88 0.56
C LYS A 130 18.56 6.97 0.36
N ARG A 131 18.66 8.12 1.06
CA ARG A 131 17.66 9.19 0.99
C ARG A 131 17.50 9.77 -0.42
N PRO A 132 18.58 10.12 -1.15
CA PRO A 132 18.45 10.53 -2.55
C PRO A 132 17.87 9.44 -3.46
N LEU A 133 18.19 8.15 -3.21
CA LEU A 133 17.65 7.05 -4.00
C LEU A 133 16.15 6.87 -3.81
N MET A 134 15.66 7.07 -2.57
CA MET A 134 14.21 7.09 -2.28
C MET A 134 13.53 8.26 -3.00
N GLY A 135 14.17 9.44 -3.04
CA GLY A 135 13.69 10.59 -3.83
C GLY A 135 13.57 10.27 -5.32
N VAL A 136 14.60 9.66 -5.90
CA VAL A 136 14.58 9.19 -7.30
C VAL A 136 13.42 8.21 -7.51
N ALA A 137 13.28 7.20 -6.65
CA ALA A 137 12.23 6.19 -6.78
C ALA A 137 10.82 6.78 -6.74
N ALA A 138 10.59 7.76 -5.86
CA ALA A 138 9.31 8.45 -5.76
C ALA A 138 9.02 9.31 -7.00
N ALA A 139 10.01 10.10 -7.46
CA ALA A 139 9.83 11.00 -8.59
C ALA A 139 9.63 10.26 -9.92
N GLU A 140 10.40 9.19 -10.15
CA GLU A 140 10.40 8.45 -11.41
C GLU A 140 9.03 7.81 -11.72
N GLY A 141 8.32 7.38 -10.70
CA GLY A 141 7.08 6.62 -10.89
C GLY A 141 5.79 7.36 -10.55
N SER A 142 5.85 8.54 -9.91
CA SER A 142 4.67 9.30 -9.48
C SER A 142 4.34 10.46 -10.43
N ASP A 143 3.07 10.88 -10.44
CA ASP A 143 2.63 12.14 -11.09
C ASP A 143 2.74 13.33 -10.14
N TYR A 144 2.80 13.07 -8.84
CA TYR A 144 3.02 14.09 -7.82
C TYR A 144 3.67 13.48 -6.58
N VAL A 145 4.60 14.22 -5.96
CA VAL A 145 5.28 13.78 -4.74
C VAL A 145 5.04 14.77 -3.61
N VAL A 146 4.71 14.25 -2.42
CA VAL A 146 4.71 15.01 -1.18
C VAL A 146 5.82 14.46 -0.29
N LEU A 147 6.93 15.18 -0.18
CA LEU A 147 8.02 14.84 0.72
C LEU A 147 7.72 15.36 2.12
N THR A 148 7.83 14.51 3.12
CA THR A 148 7.50 14.84 4.50
C THR A 148 8.47 14.17 5.49
N SER A 149 8.27 14.39 6.79
CA SER A 149 8.98 13.68 7.85
C SER A 149 8.40 12.28 8.05
N ASP A 150 9.26 11.34 8.40
CA ASP A 150 8.87 10.02 8.92
C ASP A 150 9.19 9.96 10.43
N ASN A 151 10.20 9.22 10.85
CA ASN A 151 10.75 9.17 12.20
C ASN A 151 12.10 9.93 12.20
N PRO A 152 12.16 11.24 12.46
CA PRO A 152 13.41 11.99 12.39
C PRO A 152 14.42 11.58 13.47
N ARG A 153 13.96 10.99 14.57
CA ARG A 153 14.81 10.60 15.70
C ARG A 153 15.68 11.75 16.18
N SER A 154 17.01 11.59 16.19
CA SER A 154 17.93 12.64 16.67
C SER A 154 18.31 13.68 15.61
N GLU A 155 17.95 13.46 14.34
CA GLU A 155 18.29 14.37 13.24
C GLU A 155 17.22 15.46 13.04
N ASP A 156 17.63 16.58 12.45
CA ASP A 156 16.69 17.60 12.00
C ASP A 156 15.88 17.06 10.79
N PRO A 157 14.53 17.07 10.86
CA PRO A 157 13.71 16.62 9.75
C PRO A 157 13.94 17.38 8.44
N ILE A 158 14.34 18.65 8.51
CA ILE A 158 14.65 19.47 7.32
C ILE A 158 15.91 18.94 6.63
N ASP A 159 16.95 18.57 7.38
CA ASP A 159 18.18 18.01 6.83
C ASP A 159 17.91 16.67 6.15
N ILE A 160 17.10 15.83 6.78
CA ILE A 160 16.66 14.54 6.18
C ILE A 160 15.95 14.76 4.85
N MET A 161 15.02 15.71 4.80
CA MET A 161 14.29 16.03 3.56
C MET A 161 15.20 16.64 2.50
N ASN A 162 16.18 17.49 2.90
CA ASN A 162 17.16 18.05 1.96
C ASN A 162 17.98 16.95 1.28
N ASP A 163 18.38 15.89 2.01
CA ASP A 163 19.06 14.74 1.42
C ASP A 163 18.18 14.05 0.36
N ALA A 164 16.87 13.85 0.65
CA ALA A 164 15.95 13.22 -0.30
C ALA A 164 15.67 14.12 -1.52
N LEU A 165 15.63 15.45 -1.34
CA LEU A 165 15.44 16.42 -2.43
C LEU A 165 16.52 16.35 -3.49
N VAL A 166 17.75 15.93 -3.15
CA VAL A 166 18.84 15.73 -4.13
C VAL A 166 18.42 14.72 -5.21
N GLY A 167 17.66 13.68 -4.84
CA GLY A 167 17.15 12.70 -5.78
C GLY A 167 15.91 13.21 -6.53
N LEU A 168 14.95 13.81 -5.84
CA LEU A 168 13.71 14.33 -6.39
C LEU A 168 13.94 15.37 -7.50
N ARG A 169 14.90 16.30 -7.29
CA ARG A 169 15.22 17.39 -8.23
C ARG A 169 15.87 16.93 -9.54
N ARG A 170 16.12 15.65 -9.72
CA ARG A 170 16.57 15.08 -11.01
C ARG A 170 15.44 14.89 -12.01
N PHE A 171 14.20 15.09 -11.59
CA PHE A 171 12.99 14.88 -12.39
C PHE A 171 12.13 16.15 -12.36
N ASP A 172 11.34 16.35 -13.40
CA ASP A 172 10.36 17.44 -13.49
C ASP A 172 9.04 17.12 -12.79
N THR A 173 9.00 16.02 -12.03
CA THR A 173 7.82 15.59 -11.28
C THR A 173 7.43 16.65 -10.26
N PRO A 174 6.21 17.20 -10.33
CA PRO A 174 5.72 18.18 -9.38
C PRO A 174 5.83 17.67 -7.95
N LEU A 175 6.30 18.52 -7.04
CA LEU A 175 6.48 18.12 -5.65
C LEU A 175 6.08 19.22 -4.65
N THR A 176 5.75 18.78 -3.46
CA THR A 176 5.61 19.63 -2.27
C THR A 176 6.53 19.09 -1.18
N VAL A 177 7.13 20.01 -0.41
CA VAL A 177 7.84 19.68 0.82
C VAL A 177 7.00 20.19 1.99
N GLU A 178 6.56 19.30 2.87
CA GLU A 178 5.77 19.61 4.06
C GLU A 178 6.31 18.79 5.25
N PRO A 179 7.03 19.41 6.17
CA PRO A 179 7.65 18.72 7.30
C PRO A 179 6.65 18.04 8.25
N ASP A 180 5.48 18.63 8.42
CA ASP A 180 4.40 18.06 9.22
C ASP A 180 3.67 16.97 8.43
N ARG A 181 3.88 15.69 8.81
CA ARG A 181 3.28 14.54 8.12
C ARG A 181 1.76 14.57 8.13
N ASN A 182 1.15 15.09 9.18
CA ASN A 182 -0.31 15.24 9.23
C ASN A 182 -0.79 16.18 8.11
N LYS A 183 -0.17 17.37 8.00
CA LYS A 183 -0.48 18.34 6.94
C LYS A 183 -0.16 17.79 5.56
N ALA A 184 0.95 17.05 5.42
CA ALA A 184 1.33 16.41 4.16
C ALA A 184 0.26 15.44 3.66
N ILE A 185 -0.26 14.58 4.54
CA ILE A 185 -1.32 13.63 4.23
C ILE A 185 -2.61 14.36 3.86
N HIS A 186 -3.03 15.37 4.64
CA HIS A 186 -4.21 16.19 4.32
C HIS A 186 -4.07 16.86 2.95
N LYS A 187 -2.88 17.38 2.63
CA LYS A 187 -2.62 18.03 1.34
C LYS A 187 -2.69 17.04 0.18
N ALA A 188 -2.09 15.86 0.31
CA ALA A 188 -2.12 14.83 -0.71
C ALA A 188 -3.55 14.34 -0.98
N ILE A 189 -4.33 14.10 0.07
CA ILE A 189 -5.72 13.66 -0.04
C ILE A 189 -6.61 14.78 -0.60
N GLY A 190 -6.40 16.04 -0.17
CA GLY A 190 -7.16 17.19 -0.66
C GLY A 190 -6.95 17.51 -2.13
N MET A 191 -5.83 17.09 -2.74
CA MET A 191 -5.59 17.27 -4.18
C MET A 191 -6.02 16.07 -5.02
N ALA A 192 -6.39 14.94 -4.41
CA ALA A 192 -6.79 13.73 -5.12
C ALA A 192 -8.13 13.93 -5.86
N ARG A 193 -8.25 13.29 -7.02
CA ARG A 193 -9.42 13.34 -7.90
C ARG A 193 -9.94 11.93 -8.16
N PRO A 194 -11.17 11.77 -8.65
CA PRO A 194 -11.67 10.45 -9.04
C PRO A 194 -10.68 9.68 -9.93
N GLY A 195 -10.42 8.43 -9.58
CA GLY A 195 -9.48 7.55 -10.28
C GLY A 195 -8.01 7.69 -9.88
N ASP A 196 -7.64 8.63 -9.02
CA ASP A 196 -6.27 8.74 -8.51
C ASP A 196 -5.95 7.64 -7.47
N ILE A 197 -4.64 7.41 -7.27
CA ILE A 197 -4.13 6.64 -6.13
C ILE A 197 -3.21 7.54 -5.29
N VAL A 198 -3.47 7.62 -3.99
CA VAL A 198 -2.59 8.24 -3.00
C VAL A 198 -1.87 7.15 -2.22
N ILE A 199 -0.53 7.11 -2.29
CA ILE A 199 0.32 6.17 -1.56
C ILE A 199 0.89 6.89 -0.34
N LEU A 200 0.58 6.41 0.87
CA LEU A 200 1.20 6.83 2.12
C LEU A 200 2.30 5.83 2.46
N ALA A 201 3.54 6.16 2.05
CA ALA A 201 4.69 5.27 2.14
C ALA A 201 5.54 5.56 3.40
N GLY A 202 6.12 4.49 3.94
CA GLY A 202 7.12 4.52 5.01
C GLY A 202 6.65 3.86 6.30
N LYS A 203 5.58 4.34 6.91
CA LYS A 203 5.14 3.88 8.23
C LYS A 203 4.40 2.55 8.24
N GLY A 204 3.63 2.28 7.19
CA GLY A 204 2.82 1.07 7.13
C GLY A 204 1.95 0.89 8.37
N HIS A 205 2.21 -0.15 9.16
CA HIS A 205 1.46 -0.48 10.38
C HIS A 205 1.90 0.31 11.63
N GLU A 206 2.97 1.12 11.54
CA GLU A 206 3.41 1.93 12.68
C GLU A 206 2.32 2.92 13.11
N ASP A 207 2.05 2.97 14.41
CA ASP A 207 1.07 3.86 15.05
C ASP A 207 1.74 4.99 15.86
N TYR A 208 3.02 5.29 15.55
CA TYR A 208 3.83 6.29 16.25
C TYR A 208 4.75 7.04 15.28
N GLN A 209 5.22 8.21 15.74
CA GLN A 209 6.34 8.96 15.18
C GLN A 209 7.40 9.17 16.26
N ILE A 210 8.68 8.97 15.93
CA ILE A 210 9.80 9.15 16.86
C ILE A 210 10.48 10.51 16.58
N ILE A 211 10.42 11.42 17.57
CA ILE A 211 11.09 12.72 17.54
C ILE A 211 12.04 12.77 18.75
N GLY A 212 13.32 12.94 18.51
CA GLY A 212 14.32 12.71 19.54
C GLY A 212 14.29 11.27 20.03
N LYS A 213 14.09 11.10 21.33
CA LYS A 213 13.93 9.79 21.99
C LYS A 213 12.47 9.46 22.32
N THR A 214 11.54 10.34 22.00
CA THR A 214 10.13 10.21 22.40
C THR A 214 9.29 9.68 21.25
N LYS A 215 8.41 8.71 21.54
CA LYS A 215 7.38 8.23 20.65
C LYS A 215 6.11 9.04 20.85
N PHE A 216 5.60 9.61 19.79
CA PHE A 216 4.30 10.29 19.75
C PHE A 216 3.31 9.44 19.00
N PRO A 217 2.04 9.32 19.43
CA PRO A 217 1.00 8.63 18.68
C PRO A 217 0.82 9.24 17.29
N PHE A 218 0.94 8.43 16.25
CA PHE A 218 0.76 8.86 14.87
C PHE A 218 0.52 7.66 13.95
N ASP A 219 -0.67 7.56 13.39
CA ASP A 219 -1.07 6.49 12.49
C ASP A 219 -1.56 7.10 11.17
N ASP A 220 -0.91 6.79 10.06
CA ASP A 220 -1.25 7.27 8.73
C ASP A 220 -2.71 6.97 8.36
N ARG A 221 -3.23 5.80 8.76
CA ARG A 221 -4.63 5.39 8.50
C ARG A 221 -5.64 6.28 9.22
N VAL A 222 -5.33 6.64 10.47
CA VAL A 222 -6.18 7.52 11.27
C VAL A 222 -6.17 8.92 10.69
N VAL A 223 -4.99 9.43 10.32
CA VAL A 223 -4.84 10.75 9.69
C VAL A 223 -5.56 10.80 8.34
N ALA A 224 -5.42 9.75 7.52
CA ALA A 224 -6.10 9.67 6.23
C ALA A 224 -7.63 9.70 6.38
N ARG A 225 -8.20 8.94 7.35
CA ARG A 225 -9.64 8.99 7.63
C ARG A 225 -10.11 10.38 8.09
N ARG A 226 -9.31 11.08 8.93
CA ARG A 226 -9.62 12.46 9.35
C ARG A 226 -9.57 13.43 8.17
N ALA A 227 -8.59 13.28 7.27
CA ALA A 227 -8.51 14.09 6.06
C ALA A 227 -9.72 13.87 5.14
N LEU A 228 -10.17 12.62 4.99
CA LEU A 228 -11.37 12.27 4.22
C LEU A 228 -12.63 12.84 4.86
N ALA A 229 -12.79 12.74 6.18
CA ALA A 229 -13.92 13.33 6.91
C ALA A 229 -13.98 14.86 6.72
N ALA A 230 -12.82 15.55 6.75
CA ALA A 230 -12.74 16.99 6.50
C ALA A 230 -13.17 17.38 5.07
N LEU A 231 -13.15 16.44 4.11
CA LEU A 231 -13.65 16.60 2.74
C LEU A 231 -15.11 16.14 2.56
N GLY A 232 -15.78 15.72 3.66
CA GLY A 232 -17.16 15.26 3.63
C GLY A 232 -17.33 13.78 3.28
N TYR A 233 -16.26 13.00 3.23
CA TYR A 233 -16.33 11.54 3.07
C TYR A 233 -16.42 10.89 4.44
N GLU A 234 -17.60 10.40 4.80
CA GLU A 234 -17.81 9.61 6.01
C GLU A 234 -18.42 8.25 5.63
N LYS A 235 -17.97 7.18 6.28
CA LYS A 235 -18.70 5.90 6.17
C LYS A 235 -20.10 6.13 6.72
N HIS A 236 -21.10 6.17 5.84
CA HIS A 236 -22.46 5.90 6.28
C HIS A 236 -22.48 4.43 6.74
N GLU A 237 -22.51 4.19 8.05
CA GLU A 237 -22.93 2.87 8.55
C GLU A 237 -24.28 2.58 7.88
N LYS A 238 -24.30 1.57 7.01
CA LYS A 238 -25.56 1.04 6.54
C LYS A 238 -26.31 0.63 7.80
N ALA A 239 -27.40 1.35 8.11
CA ALA A 239 -28.31 0.96 9.16
C ALA A 239 -28.65 -0.52 8.89
N VAL A 240 -28.22 -1.39 9.78
CA VAL A 240 -28.68 -2.77 9.82
C VAL A 240 -30.15 -2.66 10.22
N THR A 241 -31.02 -2.62 9.22
CA THR A 241 -32.46 -2.81 9.43
C THR A 241 -32.62 -4.23 9.91
N ALA A 242 -33.02 -4.31 11.18
CA ALA A 242 -33.38 -5.53 11.90
C ALA A 242 -34.52 -6.30 11.19
#